data_ab8d210d18845c62a55bdb358faf1302
#
_entry.id   ab8d210d18845c62a55bdb358faf1302
#
_cell.length_a   1.000
_cell.length_b   1.000
_cell.length_c   1.000
_cell.angle_alpha   90.00
_cell.angle_beta   90.00
_cell.angle_gamma   90.00
#
_symmetry.space_group_name_H-M   'P 1'
#
loop_
_entity.id
_entity.type
_entity.pdbx_description
1 polymer ?
#
loop_
_entity_poly.entity_id
_entity_poly.type
_entity_poly.pdbx_seq_one_letter_code
_entity_poly.pdbx_strand_id
1 'polypeptide(L)'
;MAKFRFTAGPWNVHEGNETFGPGNRKSIPFEEKVAKFAEIGLSAVQFHDDDAVPDLSLNEKQTLDYARDVKALLDKHGLAAEFVAPRLWFDYHTNDGGFTASLKEDREYALWRARRSCDIAKVLGTNKIVLWLAREGTLCTEGKSPVAMTQNLVTAFNDILTYRNDARILVEPKPNEPIDRSIAGTAGHALAIGANTVDPSRVGLCIESAHSILAGLDPAHDMGFALAFNKLWSVHLNDQNGCRYDQDKTFGVENLRNAFNQVKVLYENNYGDRGNFECVGLDVKAMRTQPDEDCYRHLINSKKIFEMLLEKVKKFDYEFQAACVKEQNFEKLEMYVMELLMKG
;
A
#
# COMPACT_ATOMS: atom_id res chain seq x y z
N MET A 1 4.14 23.96 1.53
CA MET A 1 5.12 22.88 1.28
C MET A 1 4.44 21.57 1.63
N ALA A 2 4.49 20.59 0.75
CA ALA A 2 3.86 19.29 0.98
C ALA A 2 4.28 18.72 2.34
N LYS A 3 3.31 18.38 3.18
CA LYS A 3 3.56 17.78 4.49
C LYS A 3 3.36 16.27 4.35
N PHE A 4 4.47 15.54 4.17
CA PHE A 4 4.42 14.08 4.10
C PHE A 4 4.08 13.48 5.47
N ARG A 5 3.05 12.63 5.50
CA ARG A 5 2.60 11.87 6.67
C ARG A 5 3.04 10.43 6.47
N PHE A 6 3.90 9.92 7.35
CA PHE A 6 4.36 8.54 7.28
C PHE A 6 3.41 7.60 8.03
N THR A 7 3.23 6.42 7.49
CA THR A 7 2.38 5.36 8.07
C THR A 7 3.04 4.00 7.91
N ALA A 8 2.63 3.04 8.73
CA ALA A 8 3.00 1.64 8.63
C ALA A 8 1.89 0.77 9.22
N GLY A 9 1.87 -0.51 8.87
CA GLY A 9 0.97 -1.51 9.43
C GLY A 9 1.64 -2.37 10.51
N PRO A 10 0.86 -3.01 11.40
CA PRO A 10 1.40 -3.95 12.40
C PRO A 10 2.19 -5.10 11.77
N TRP A 11 1.85 -5.48 10.53
CA TRP A 11 2.52 -6.54 9.76
C TRP A 11 3.96 -6.20 9.36
N ASN A 12 4.31 -4.91 9.31
CA ASN A 12 5.68 -4.49 9.00
C ASN A 12 6.66 -4.85 10.14
N VAL A 13 6.14 -5.13 11.35
CA VAL A 13 6.91 -5.55 12.51
C VAL A 13 6.42 -6.93 12.94
N HIS A 14 6.95 -7.96 12.28
CA HIS A 14 6.54 -9.35 12.44
C HIS A 14 7.67 -10.22 13.00
N GLU A 15 7.37 -11.48 13.27
CA GLU A 15 8.25 -12.44 13.92
C GLU A 15 9.36 -12.99 13.00
N GLY A 16 9.51 -12.46 11.77
CA GLY A 16 10.51 -12.92 10.80
C GLY A 16 10.02 -14.13 10.00
N ASN A 17 8.72 -14.27 9.82
CA ASN A 17 8.12 -15.30 8.96
C ASN A 17 8.53 -15.08 7.50
N GLU A 18 8.74 -16.17 6.80
CA GLU A 18 9.03 -16.18 5.37
C GLU A 18 8.45 -17.45 4.72
N THR A 19 8.52 -17.55 3.40
CA THR A 19 7.95 -18.68 2.65
C THR A 19 8.49 -20.03 3.12
N PHE A 20 9.75 -20.09 3.59
CA PHE A 20 10.44 -21.34 3.95
C PHE A 20 10.66 -21.53 5.45
N GLY A 21 10.15 -20.64 6.28
CA GLY A 21 10.36 -20.77 7.71
C GLY A 21 9.37 -19.99 8.56
N PRO A 22 9.02 -20.56 9.74
CA PRO A 22 8.21 -19.86 10.71
C PRO A 22 8.97 -18.67 11.31
N GLY A 23 8.27 -17.84 12.09
CA GLY A 23 8.88 -16.77 12.86
C GLY A 23 10.02 -17.24 13.76
N ASN A 24 11.04 -16.40 13.90
CA ASN A 24 12.23 -16.64 14.73
C ASN A 24 12.45 -15.53 15.77
N ARG A 25 11.55 -14.55 15.83
CA ARG A 25 11.50 -13.50 16.86
C ARG A 25 10.26 -13.65 17.72
N LYS A 26 10.26 -13.00 18.89
CA LYS A 26 9.07 -12.88 19.73
C LYS A 26 8.05 -11.96 19.08
N SER A 27 6.79 -12.30 19.24
CA SER A 27 5.69 -11.40 18.86
C SER A 27 5.70 -10.18 19.78
N ILE A 28 5.52 -9.00 19.18
CA ILE A 28 5.45 -7.73 19.91
C ILE A 28 3.97 -7.40 20.11
N PRO A 29 3.52 -7.12 21.33
CA PRO A 29 2.14 -6.71 21.59
C PRO A 29 1.75 -5.49 20.75
N PHE A 30 0.47 -5.45 20.34
CA PHE A 30 -0.02 -4.38 19.47
C PHE A 30 0.15 -2.98 20.09
N GLU A 31 -0.12 -2.84 21.40
CA GLU A 31 0.06 -1.57 22.11
C GLU A 31 1.51 -1.07 22.08
N GLU A 32 2.48 -1.98 22.17
CA GLU A 32 3.90 -1.63 22.06
C GLU A 32 4.26 -1.19 20.63
N LYS A 33 3.69 -1.85 19.61
CA LYS A 33 3.87 -1.43 18.20
C LYS A 33 3.33 -0.01 18.00
N VAL A 34 2.12 0.29 18.48
CA VAL A 34 1.49 1.61 18.37
C VAL A 34 2.31 2.68 19.07
N ALA A 35 2.78 2.43 20.29
CA ALA A 35 3.64 3.34 21.03
C ALA A 35 4.92 3.64 20.25
N LYS A 36 5.54 2.61 19.68
CA LYS A 36 6.79 2.75 18.90
C LYS A 36 6.57 3.48 17.58
N PHE A 37 5.44 3.27 16.92
CA PHE A 37 5.09 4.03 15.71
C PHE A 37 4.99 5.53 15.99
N ALA A 38 4.37 5.92 17.12
CA ALA A 38 4.34 7.32 17.55
C ALA A 38 5.75 7.86 17.86
N GLU A 39 6.60 7.07 18.53
CA GLU A 39 8.01 7.46 18.82
C GLU A 39 8.84 7.66 17.54
N ILE A 40 8.65 6.82 16.52
CA ILE A 40 9.30 6.97 15.21
C ILE A 40 8.80 8.23 14.46
N GLY A 41 7.66 8.79 14.90
CA GLY A 41 7.04 9.97 14.29
C GLY A 41 6.19 9.61 13.07
N LEU A 42 5.54 8.44 13.09
CA LEU A 42 4.47 8.14 12.15
C LEU A 42 3.23 8.99 12.48
N SER A 43 2.38 9.22 11.49
CA SER A 43 1.16 10.03 11.62
C SER A 43 -0.10 9.18 11.72
N ALA A 44 -0.05 7.96 11.21
CA ALA A 44 -1.17 7.04 11.21
C ALA A 44 -0.71 5.58 11.16
N VAL A 45 -1.66 4.67 11.40
CA VAL A 45 -1.49 3.22 11.33
C VAL A 45 -2.38 2.68 10.22
N GLN A 46 -1.87 1.75 9.45
CA GLN A 46 -2.60 0.98 8.45
C GLN A 46 -3.06 -0.34 9.07
N PHE A 47 -4.22 -0.85 8.64
CA PHE A 47 -4.79 -2.07 9.22
C PHE A 47 -5.29 -3.03 8.15
N HIS A 48 -5.06 -4.32 8.38
CA HIS A 48 -6.04 -5.30 7.91
C HIS A 48 -7.20 -5.37 8.92
N ASP A 49 -8.34 -5.87 8.49
CA ASP A 49 -9.52 -5.97 9.35
C ASP A 49 -9.28 -6.86 10.58
N ASP A 50 -8.43 -7.88 10.44
CA ASP A 50 -8.02 -8.79 11.52
C ASP A 50 -6.76 -8.35 12.28
N ASP A 51 -6.02 -7.34 11.81
CA ASP A 51 -5.04 -6.64 12.65
C ASP A 51 -5.75 -5.69 13.63
N ALA A 52 -6.84 -5.06 13.18
CA ALA A 52 -7.64 -4.18 14.02
C ALA A 52 -8.52 -4.96 14.99
N VAL A 53 -9.18 -6.04 14.54
CA VAL A 53 -10.06 -6.89 15.34
C VAL A 53 -9.76 -8.35 15.02
N PRO A 54 -8.86 -9.02 15.76
CA PRO A 54 -8.30 -10.32 15.38
C PRO A 54 -9.30 -11.47 15.34
N ASP A 55 -10.32 -11.45 16.19
CA ASP A 55 -11.30 -12.54 16.28
C ASP A 55 -12.42 -12.34 15.24
N LEU A 56 -12.42 -13.19 14.21
CA LEU A 56 -13.43 -13.20 13.15
C LEU A 56 -14.78 -13.80 13.59
N SER A 57 -14.84 -14.47 14.73
CA SER A 57 -16.07 -15.07 15.27
C SER A 57 -16.96 -14.08 16.04
N LEU A 58 -16.44 -12.89 16.34
CA LEU A 58 -17.18 -11.85 17.03
C LEU A 58 -18.39 -11.39 16.22
N ASN A 59 -19.51 -11.18 16.90
CA ASN A 59 -20.66 -10.53 16.28
C ASN A 59 -20.39 -9.05 16.00
N GLU A 60 -21.24 -8.41 15.23
CA GLU A 60 -21.08 -7.00 14.82
C GLU A 60 -20.84 -6.07 16.02
N LYS A 61 -21.66 -6.17 17.07
CA LYS A 61 -21.51 -5.31 18.25
C LYS A 61 -20.14 -5.49 18.91
N GLN A 62 -19.71 -6.73 19.12
CA GLN A 62 -18.40 -7.03 19.71
C GLN A 62 -17.25 -6.55 18.84
N THR A 63 -17.35 -6.71 17.50
CA THR A 63 -16.38 -6.18 16.54
C THR A 63 -16.24 -4.67 16.66
N LEU A 64 -17.35 -3.94 16.73
CA LEU A 64 -17.33 -2.48 16.86
C LEU A 64 -16.83 -2.02 18.24
N ASP A 65 -17.15 -2.74 19.32
CA ASP A 65 -16.63 -2.44 20.65
C ASP A 65 -15.12 -2.60 20.68
N TYR A 66 -14.58 -3.69 20.14
CA TYR A 66 -13.11 -3.90 20.03
C TYR A 66 -12.44 -2.80 19.16
N ALA A 67 -13.04 -2.45 18.03
CA ALA A 67 -12.54 -1.37 17.19
C ALA A 67 -12.50 -0.01 17.92
N ARG A 68 -13.44 0.26 18.86
CA ARG A 68 -13.40 1.48 19.71
C ARG A 68 -12.21 1.46 20.67
N ASP A 69 -11.86 0.31 21.22
CA ASP A 69 -10.68 0.18 22.09
C ASP A 69 -9.40 0.44 21.30
N VAL A 70 -9.30 -0.08 20.06
CA VAL A 70 -8.19 0.22 19.16
C VAL A 70 -8.15 1.71 18.84
N LYS A 71 -9.30 2.34 18.53
CA LYS A 71 -9.37 3.78 18.28
C LYS A 71 -8.89 4.60 19.49
N ALA A 72 -9.30 4.24 20.69
CA ALA A 72 -8.87 4.91 21.91
C ALA A 72 -7.34 4.79 22.13
N LEU A 73 -6.76 3.63 21.79
CA LEU A 73 -5.30 3.44 21.82
C LEU A 73 -4.60 4.35 20.83
N LEU A 74 -5.07 4.44 19.58
CA LEU A 74 -4.51 5.35 18.58
C LEU A 74 -4.59 6.82 19.05
N ASP A 75 -5.73 7.25 19.58
CA ASP A 75 -5.94 8.61 20.09
C ASP A 75 -4.98 8.93 21.24
N LYS A 76 -4.78 7.99 22.15
CA LYS A 76 -3.82 8.12 23.26
C LYS A 76 -2.40 8.45 22.75
N HIS A 77 -2.02 7.91 21.60
CA HIS A 77 -0.69 8.12 21.01
C HIS A 77 -0.66 9.19 19.91
N GLY A 78 -1.79 9.89 19.66
CA GLY A 78 -1.88 10.93 18.63
C GLY A 78 -1.79 10.40 17.20
N LEU A 79 -2.13 9.13 16.98
CA LEU A 79 -2.11 8.48 15.67
C LEU A 79 -3.52 8.41 15.09
N ALA A 80 -3.64 8.54 13.76
CA ALA A 80 -4.86 8.26 13.03
C ALA A 80 -4.85 6.81 12.48
N ALA A 81 -6.00 6.31 12.02
CA ALA A 81 -6.04 5.18 11.10
C ALA A 81 -6.02 5.72 9.66
N GLU A 82 -5.14 5.18 8.82
CA GLU A 82 -5.12 5.59 7.40
C GLU A 82 -6.18 4.84 6.59
N PHE A 83 -6.18 3.52 6.67
CA PHE A 83 -7.14 2.67 5.97
C PHE A 83 -7.39 1.36 6.74
N VAL A 84 -8.41 0.63 6.29
CA VAL A 84 -8.60 -0.78 6.65
C VAL A 84 -8.71 -1.60 5.36
N ALA A 85 -8.00 -2.72 5.30
CA ALA A 85 -8.00 -3.66 4.19
C ALA A 85 -8.60 -5.00 4.61
N PRO A 86 -9.53 -5.60 3.88
CA PRO A 86 -9.93 -6.99 4.14
C PRO A 86 -8.77 -7.92 3.81
N ARG A 87 -8.38 -8.80 4.75
CA ARG A 87 -7.34 -9.79 4.50
C ARG A 87 -7.91 -10.99 3.76
N LEU A 88 -7.72 -11.03 2.44
CA LEU A 88 -8.33 -12.01 1.54
C LEU A 88 -7.32 -12.97 0.92
N TRP A 89 -6.37 -13.51 1.73
CA TRP A 89 -5.33 -14.42 1.20
C TRP A 89 -4.89 -15.53 2.17
N PHE A 90 -5.36 -15.56 3.40
CA PHE A 90 -5.01 -16.59 4.39
C PHE A 90 -6.08 -17.64 4.59
N ASP A 91 -7.35 -17.26 4.52
CA ASP A 91 -8.45 -18.16 4.74
C ASP A 91 -8.66 -19.12 3.54
N TYR A 92 -9.12 -20.34 3.80
CA TYR A 92 -9.37 -21.31 2.74
C TYR A 92 -10.40 -20.85 1.72
N HIS A 93 -11.36 -20.02 2.11
CA HIS A 93 -12.31 -19.39 1.20
C HIS A 93 -11.68 -18.45 0.18
N THR A 94 -10.41 -18.11 0.36
CA THR A 94 -9.68 -17.21 -0.53
C THR A 94 -8.62 -17.92 -1.39
N ASN A 95 -8.52 -19.26 -1.29
CA ASN A 95 -7.54 -20.04 -2.03
C ASN A 95 -7.64 -19.87 -3.56
N ASP A 96 -8.85 -19.72 -4.08
CA ASP A 96 -9.15 -19.50 -5.50
C ASP A 96 -9.51 -18.04 -5.81
N GLY A 97 -9.03 -17.09 -5.02
CA GLY A 97 -9.43 -15.68 -5.08
C GLY A 97 -10.51 -15.36 -4.05
N GLY A 98 -10.69 -14.09 -3.75
CA GLY A 98 -11.79 -13.62 -2.92
C GLY A 98 -12.99 -13.23 -3.79
N PHE A 99 -12.98 -12.03 -4.31
CA PHE A 99 -14.07 -11.51 -5.15
C PHE A 99 -14.21 -12.23 -6.50
N THR A 100 -13.13 -12.83 -7.02
CA THR A 100 -13.10 -13.57 -8.29
C THR A 100 -13.15 -15.08 -8.11
N ALA A 101 -13.36 -15.59 -6.90
CA ALA A 101 -13.47 -17.02 -6.64
C ALA A 101 -14.52 -17.69 -7.52
N SER A 102 -14.27 -18.94 -7.91
CA SER A 102 -15.20 -19.72 -8.75
C SER A 102 -16.49 -20.03 -8.00
N LEU A 103 -16.38 -20.34 -6.70
CA LEU A 103 -17.52 -20.66 -5.86
C LEU A 103 -18.21 -19.39 -5.34
N LYS A 104 -19.52 -19.43 -5.29
CA LYS A 104 -20.32 -18.29 -4.83
C LYS A 104 -20.12 -17.99 -3.35
N GLU A 105 -20.05 -19.05 -2.54
CA GLU A 105 -19.81 -18.96 -1.09
C GLU A 105 -18.49 -18.27 -0.75
N ASP A 106 -17.46 -18.49 -1.53
CA ASP A 106 -16.16 -17.85 -1.33
C ASP A 106 -16.21 -16.35 -1.67
N ARG A 107 -16.96 -15.98 -2.74
CA ARG A 107 -17.21 -14.56 -3.05
C ARG A 107 -18.05 -13.87 -1.97
N GLU A 108 -19.03 -14.57 -1.39
CA GLU A 108 -19.85 -14.06 -0.28
C GLU A 108 -19.01 -13.85 0.98
N TYR A 109 -18.07 -14.74 1.28
CA TYR A 109 -17.09 -14.57 2.34
C TYR A 109 -16.23 -13.32 2.13
N ALA A 110 -15.71 -13.11 0.92
CA ALA A 110 -14.90 -11.93 0.60
C ALA A 110 -15.70 -10.62 0.76
N LEU A 111 -16.96 -10.60 0.33
CA LEU A 111 -17.85 -9.46 0.52
C LEU A 111 -18.13 -9.19 2.01
N TRP A 112 -18.34 -10.25 2.80
CA TRP A 112 -18.50 -10.12 4.24
C TRP A 112 -17.26 -9.49 4.89
N ARG A 113 -16.04 -9.95 4.55
CA ARG A 113 -14.77 -9.37 5.04
C ARG A 113 -14.66 -7.88 4.64
N ALA A 114 -15.02 -7.54 3.40
CA ALA A 114 -14.98 -6.16 2.92
C ALA A 114 -15.97 -5.25 3.66
N ARG A 115 -17.20 -5.71 3.92
CA ARG A 115 -18.19 -4.97 4.71
C ARG A 115 -17.73 -4.79 6.16
N ARG A 116 -17.18 -5.85 6.77
CA ARG A 116 -16.56 -5.79 8.11
C ARG A 116 -15.44 -4.76 8.15
N SER A 117 -14.59 -4.69 7.11
CA SER A 117 -13.56 -3.66 7.00
C SER A 117 -14.15 -2.25 6.92
N CYS A 118 -15.26 -2.06 6.24
CA CYS A 118 -15.98 -0.78 6.19
C CYS A 118 -16.46 -0.35 7.58
N ASP A 119 -17.01 -1.26 8.37
CA ASP A 119 -17.54 -0.99 9.70
C ASP A 119 -16.43 -0.65 10.69
N ILE A 120 -15.33 -1.43 10.68
CA ILE A 120 -14.13 -1.15 11.46
C ILE A 120 -13.54 0.21 11.08
N ALA A 121 -13.36 0.47 9.78
CA ALA A 121 -12.83 1.73 9.28
C ALA A 121 -13.66 2.94 9.73
N LYS A 122 -14.99 2.81 9.76
CA LYS A 122 -15.90 3.85 10.26
C LYS A 122 -15.64 4.18 11.73
N VAL A 123 -15.45 3.17 12.58
CA VAL A 123 -15.13 3.36 13.99
C VAL A 123 -13.75 3.96 14.17
N LEU A 124 -12.75 3.53 13.38
CA LEU A 124 -11.39 4.05 13.42
C LEU A 124 -11.28 5.48 12.86
N GLY A 125 -12.33 6.00 12.21
CA GLY A 125 -12.38 7.38 11.71
C GLY A 125 -11.74 7.55 10.33
N THR A 126 -11.66 6.49 9.52
CA THR A 126 -11.22 6.56 8.12
C THR A 126 -12.32 6.08 7.18
N ASN A 127 -12.30 6.57 5.95
CA ASN A 127 -13.19 6.09 4.88
C ASN A 127 -12.44 5.33 3.78
N LYS A 128 -11.14 5.11 3.93
CA LYS A 128 -10.32 4.39 2.97
C LYS A 128 -10.38 2.89 3.21
N ILE A 129 -10.71 2.16 2.16
CA ILE A 129 -10.69 0.69 2.10
C ILE A 129 -9.67 0.31 1.05
N VAL A 130 -8.55 -0.26 1.47
CA VAL A 130 -7.53 -0.76 0.54
C VAL A 130 -7.88 -2.18 0.13
N LEU A 131 -7.80 -2.44 -1.16
CA LEU A 131 -7.97 -3.77 -1.74
C LEU A 131 -6.66 -4.20 -2.37
N TRP A 132 -5.88 -4.98 -1.61
CA TRP A 132 -4.77 -5.74 -2.14
C TRP A 132 -5.31 -7.05 -2.72
N LEU A 133 -5.32 -7.11 -4.05
CA LEU A 133 -5.99 -8.17 -4.81
C LEU A 133 -5.07 -9.38 -5.04
N ALA A 134 -4.42 -9.86 -3.97
CA ALA A 134 -3.33 -10.83 -3.99
C ALA A 134 -3.66 -12.15 -4.68
N ARG A 135 -4.90 -12.64 -4.51
CA ARG A 135 -5.35 -13.90 -5.10
C ARG A 135 -6.38 -13.73 -6.22
N GLU A 136 -6.64 -12.51 -6.63
CA GLU A 136 -7.60 -12.21 -7.70
C GLU A 136 -6.97 -12.45 -9.07
N GLY A 137 -7.10 -13.66 -9.54
CA GLY A 137 -6.49 -14.16 -10.76
C GLY A 137 -6.65 -15.66 -10.90
N THR A 138 -5.72 -16.33 -11.55
CA THR A 138 -5.78 -17.77 -11.74
C THR A 138 -4.38 -18.39 -11.86
N LEU A 139 -4.24 -19.62 -11.40
CA LEU A 139 -3.09 -20.52 -11.67
C LEU A 139 -3.30 -21.32 -12.96
N CYS A 140 -4.57 -21.49 -13.38
CA CYS A 140 -4.95 -22.23 -14.58
C CYS A 140 -5.91 -21.36 -15.38
N THR A 141 -5.46 -20.82 -16.50
CA THR A 141 -6.21 -19.86 -17.31
C THR A 141 -7.57 -20.39 -17.76
N GLU A 142 -7.65 -21.70 -18.05
CA GLU A 142 -8.89 -22.37 -18.48
C GLU A 142 -9.89 -22.54 -17.32
N GLY A 143 -9.43 -22.43 -16.08
CA GLY A 143 -10.24 -22.60 -14.88
C GLY A 143 -11.20 -21.44 -14.58
N LYS A 144 -10.91 -20.24 -15.10
CA LYS A 144 -11.71 -19.03 -14.85
C LYS A 144 -11.83 -18.18 -16.11
N SER A 145 -13.02 -17.64 -16.34
CA SER A 145 -13.24 -16.65 -17.38
C SER A 145 -12.66 -15.27 -16.97
N PRO A 146 -11.71 -14.69 -17.70
CA PRO A 146 -11.22 -13.35 -17.42
C PRO A 146 -12.30 -12.27 -17.47
N VAL A 147 -13.31 -12.47 -18.34
CA VAL A 147 -14.49 -11.58 -18.42
C VAL A 147 -15.28 -11.63 -17.12
N ALA A 148 -15.58 -12.86 -16.63
CA ALA A 148 -16.32 -13.03 -15.38
C ALA A 148 -15.54 -12.50 -14.17
N MET A 149 -14.22 -12.74 -14.10
CA MET A 149 -13.38 -12.18 -13.04
C MET A 149 -13.45 -10.65 -12.99
N THR A 150 -13.32 -9.99 -14.14
CA THR A 150 -13.43 -8.51 -14.23
C THR A 150 -14.79 -8.01 -13.78
N GLN A 151 -15.88 -8.67 -14.22
CA GLN A 151 -17.26 -8.33 -13.84
C GLN A 151 -17.50 -8.54 -12.34
N ASN A 152 -16.96 -9.61 -11.77
CA ASN A 152 -17.05 -9.88 -10.33
C ASN A 152 -16.33 -8.81 -9.50
N LEU A 153 -15.16 -8.32 -9.95
CA LEU A 153 -14.48 -7.20 -9.27
C LEU A 153 -15.31 -5.92 -9.32
N VAL A 154 -15.88 -5.57 -10.47
CA VAL A 154 -16.79 -4.41 -10.58
C VAL A 154 -17.98 -4.57 -9.64
N THR A 155 -18.57 -5.77 -9.59
CA THR A 155 -19.70 -6.08 -8.68
C THR A 155 -19.30 -5.93 -7.22
N ALA A 156 -18.14 -6.44 -6.83
CA ALA A 156 -17.64 -6.32 -5.46
C ALA A 156 -17.34 -4.87 -5.06
N PHE A 157 -16.74 -4.10 -5.97
CA PHE A 157 -16.52 -2.67 -5.72
C PHE A 157 -17.83 -1.91 -5.56
N ASN A 158 -18.83 -2.21 -6.40
CA ASN A 158 -20.16 -1.63 -6.28
C ASN A 158 -20.85 -2.00 -4.96
N ASP A 159 -20.67 -3.23 -4.47
CA ASP A 159 -21.17 -3.64 -3.15
C ASP A 159 -20.58 -2.79 -2.04
N ILE A 160 -19.26 -2.63 -1.99
CA ILE A 160 -18.56 -1.82 -0.99
C ILE A 160 -19.03 -0.36 -1.05
N LEU A 161 -19.08 0.23 -2.25
CA LEU A 161 -19.50 1.61 -2.47
C LEU A 161 -20.96 1.87 -2.10
N THR A 162 -21.82 0.87 -2.24
CA THR A 162 -23.24 0.93 -1.86
C THR A 162 -23.43 0.69 -0.37
N TYR A 163 -22.69 -0.28 0.21
CA TYR A 163 -22.77 -0.62 1.62
C TYR A 163 -22.36 0.56 2.50
N ARG A 164 -21.29 1.27 2.11
CA ARG A 164 -20.83 2.47 2.82
C ARG A 164 -20.70 3.65 1.85
N ASN A 165 -21.62 4.60 1.95
CA ASN A 165 -21.79 5.71 1.00
C ASN A 165 -20.65 6.73 0.98
N ASP A 166 -19.78 6.77 2.00
CA ASP A 166 -18.57 7.61 2.08
C ASP A 166 -17.27 6.80 1.85
N ALA A 167 -17.35 5.48 1.68
CA ALA A 167 -16.17 4.66 1.45
C ALA A 167 -15.44 5.04 0.17
N ARG A 168 -14.11 5.04 0.24
CA ARG A 168 -13.20 5.23 -0.88
C ARG A 168 -12.36 3.97 -1.03
N ILE A 169 -12.46 3.32 -2.17
CA ILE A 169 -11.68 2.13 -2.49
C ILE A 169 -10.33 2.58 -3.03
N LEU A 170 -9.26 2.06 -2.46
CA LEU A 170 -7.90 2.18 -2.99
C LEU A 170 -7.47 0.79 -3.46
N VAL A 171 -7.36 0.61 -4.77
CA VAL A 171 -6.79 -0.64 -5.28
C VAL A 171 -5.29 -0.57 -5.19
N GLU A 172 -4.69 -1.62 -4.65
CA GLU A 172 -3.25 -1.84 -4.63
C GLU A 172 -2.89 -2.89 -5.67
N PRO A 173 -2.43 -2.47 -6.87
CA PRO A 173 -2.13 -3.40 -7.95
C PRO A 173 -0.88 -4.21 -7.64
N LYS A 174 -0.94 -5.53 -7.96
CA LYS A 174 0.21 -6.43 -7.91
C LYS A 174 0.14 -7.38 -9.09
N PRO A 175 1.23 -7.58 -9.87
CA PRO A 175 1.16 -8.37 -11.10
C PRO A 175 1.06 -9.88 -10.86
N ASN A 176 1.63 -10.36 -9.78
CA ASN A 176 1.74 -11.78 -9.42
C ASN A 176 1.92 -11.96 -7.91
N GLU A 177 1.98 -13.21 -7.45
CA GLU A 177 2.23 -13.64 -6.08
C GLU A 177 1.12 -13.20 -5.08
N PRO A 178 0.51 -14.21 -4.41
CA PRO A 178 0.77 -15.66 -4.52
C PRO A 178 0.21 -16.30 -5.78
N ILE A 179 -0.58 -15.59 -6.56
CA ILE A 179 -1.12 -16.05 -7.85
C ILE A 179 -0.11 -15.78 -8.97
N ASP A 180 -0.11 -16.58 -10.03
CA ASP A 180 0.83 -16.41 -11.14
C ASP A 180 0.55 -15.15 -11.96
N ARG A 181 -0.73 -14.79 -12.12
CA ARG A 181 -1.18 -13.62 -12.89
C ARG A 181 -2.41 -13.00 -12.24
N SER A 182 -2.25 -11.79 -11.72
CA SER A 182 -3.35 -11.00 -11.19
C SER A 182 -4.19 -10.40 -12.31
N ILE A 183 -5.51 -10.33 -12.12
CA ILE A 183 -6.43 -9.63 -13.02
C ILE A 183 -6.28 -8.10 -12.93
N ALA A 184 -5.76 -7.58 -11.83
CA ALA A 184 -5.53 -6.15 -11.58
C ALA A 184 -4.05 -5.83 -11.36
N GLY A 185 -3.18 -6.33 -12.26
CA GLY A 185 -1.73 -6.32 -12.10
C GLY A 185 -1.04 -4.97 -12.27
N THR A 186 -1.74 -3.90 -12.70
CA THR A 186 -1.16 -2.56 -12.92
C THR A 186 -2.14 -1.46 -12.54
N ALA A 187 -1.63 -0.24 -12.35
CA ALA A 187 -2.44 0.96 -12.12
C ALA A 187 -3.52 1.16 -13.19
N GLY A 188 -3.19 0.91 -14.48
CA GLY A 188 -4.14 1.02 -15.58
C GLY A 188 -5.31 0.03 -15.49
N HIS A 189 -5.05 -1.24 -15.13
CA HIS A 189 -6.10 -2.23 -14.90
C HIS A 189 -7.03 -1.80 -13.77
N ALA A 190 -6.48 -1.38 -12.64
CA ALA A 190 -7.25 -0.95 -11.48
C ALA A 190 -8.14 0.28 -11.78
N LEU A 191 -7.61 1.28 -12.50
CA LEU A 191 -8.39 2.45 -12.91
C LEU A 191 -9.49 2.08 -13.92
N ALA A 192 -9.22 1.17 -14.86
CA ALA A 192 -10.23 0.70 -15.82
C ALA A 192 -11.38 -0.03 -15.11
N ILE A 193 -11.08 -0.88 -14.12
CA ILE A 193 -12.10 -1.54 -13.28
C ILE A 193 -12.90 -0.48 -12.52
N GLY A 194 -12.20 0.46 -11.86
CA GLY A 194 -12.83 1.54 -11.10
C GLY A 194 -13.72 2.46 -11.93
N ALA A 195 -13.35 2.72 -13.18
CA ALA A 195 -14.14 3.54 -14.11
C ALA A 195 -15.49 2.92 -14.48
N ASN A 196 -15.67 1.61 -14.27
CA ASN A 196 -16.89 0.87 -14.55
C ASN A 196 -17.76 0.63 -13.30
N THR A 197 -17.45 1.27 -12.19
CA THR A 197 -18.24 1.17 -10.95
C THR A 197 -19.39 2.20 -10.93
N VAL A 198 -20.30 2.03 -9.98
CA VAL A 198 -21.44 2.95 -9.76
C VAL A 198 -21.00 4.36 -9.38
N ASP A 199 -19.80 4.51 -8.82
CA ASP A 199 -19.21 5.82 -8.50
C ASP A 199 -17.69 5.78 -8.72
N PRO A 200 -17.23 6.02 -9.95
CA PRO A 200 -15.81 6.04 -10.29
C PRO A 200 -15.00 7.09 -9.50
N SER A 201 -15.66 8.13 -8.97
CA SER A 201 -14.97 9.18 -8.21
C SER A 201 -14.41 8.66 -6.88
N ARG A 202 -15.00 7.59 -6.34
CA ARG A 202 -14.62 6.97 -5.07
C ARG A 202 -13.70 5.74 -5.21
N VAL A 203 -13.16 5.48 -6.41
CA VAL A 203 -12.15 4.45 -6.64
C VAL A 203 -10.85 5.11 -7.06
N GLY A 204 -9.77 4.80 -6.38
CA GLY A 204 -8.41 5.30 -6.61
C GLY A 204 -7.38 4.21 -6.35
N LEU A 205 -6.15 4.61 -6.08
CA LEU A 205 -4.99 3.72 -6.03
C LEU A 205 -4.18 3.93 -4.74
N CYS A 206 -3.63 2.82 -4.26
CA CYS A 206 -2.43 2.76 -3.45
C CYS A 206 -1.32 2.17 -4.34
N ILE A 207 -0.31 2.96 -4.69
CA ILE A 207 0.78 2.48 -5.54
C ILE A 207 1.93 2.02 -4.66
N GLU A 208 2.33 0.77 -4.85
CA GLU A 208 3.49 0.20 -4.18
C GLU A 208 4.69 0.10 -5.12
N SER A 209 5.86 0.51 -4.60
CA SER A 209 7.11 0.54 -5.35
C SER A 209 7.52 -0.84 -5.87
N ALA A 210 7.54 -1.85 -4.99
CA ALA A 210 7.92 -3.21 -5.36
C ALA A 210 6.98 -3.83 -6.39
N HIS A 211 5.67 -3.59 -6.25
CA HIS A 211 4.67 -4.12 -7.18
C HIS A 211 4.83 -3.54 -8.59
N SER A 212 5.13 -2.23 -8.72
CA SER A 212 5.44 -1.62 -10.02
C SER A 212 6.70 -2.24 -10.64
N ILE A 213 7.77 -2.44 -9.84
CA ILE A 213 9.01 -3.07 -10.32
C ILE A 213 8.76 -4.51 -10.76
N LEU A 214 8.00 -5.31 -9.99
CA LEU A 214 7.62 -6.67 -10.37
C LEU A 214 6.78 -6.72 -11.65
N ALA A 215 5.99 -5.67 -11.92
CA ALA A 215 5.25 -5.51 -13.17
C ALA A 215 6.14 -5.08 -14.36
N GLY A 216 7.45 -4.84 -14.14
CA GLY A 216 8.36 -4.30 -15.14
C GLY A 216 8.15 -2.81 -15.44
N LEU A 217 7.55 -2.09 -14.51
CA LEU A 217 7.22 -0.66 -14.61
C LEU A 217 8.14 0.18 -13.72
N ASP A 218 8.18 1.49 -13.99
CA ASP A 218 8.84 2.47 -13.14
C ASP A 218 7.85 2.98 -12.08
N PRO A 219 8.13 2.83 -10.77
CA PRO A 219 7.21 3.27 -9.72
C PRO A 219 6.89 4.78 -9.77
N ALA A 220 7.87 5.63 -10.13
CA ALA A 220 7.63 7.07 -10.24
C ALA A 220 6.68 7.39 -11.40
N HIS A 221 6.77 6.64 -12.50
CA HIS A 221 5.83 6.77 -13.62
C HIS A 221 4.42 6.30 -13.23
N ASP A 222 4.28 5.18 -12.51
CA ASP A 222 2.98 4.70 -12.02
C ASP A 222 2.34 5.70 -11.06
N MET A 223 3.12 6.26 -10.12
CA MET A 223 2.64 7.33 -9.24
C MET A 223 2.23 8.58 -10.04
N GLY A 224 3.04 8.99 -11.01
CA GLY A 224 2.75 10.11 -11.91
C GLY A 224 1.47 9.88 -12.73
N PHE A 225 1.30 8.66 -13.25
CA PHE A 225 0.08 8.26 -13.95
C PHE A 225 -1.17 8.38 -13.04
N ALA A 226 -1.11 7.85 -11.83
CA ALA A 226 -2.21 7.94 -10.87
C ALA A 226 -2.50 9.39 -10.44
N LEU A 227 -1.46 10.22 -10.27
CA LEU A 227 -1.56 11.65 -9.97
C LEU A 227 -2.24 12.44 -11.10
N ALA A 228 -1.95 12.12 -12.36
CA ALA A 228 -2.55 12.78 -13.53
C ALA A 228 -4.09 12.61 -13.57
N PHE A 229 -4.62 11.51 -13.04
CA PHE A 229 -6.05 11.25 -12.92
C PHE A 229 -6.64 11.66 -11.55
N ASN A 230 -5.87 12.27 -10.65
CA ASN A 230 -6.27 12.57 -9.26
C ASN A 230 -6.66 11.33 -8.46
N LYS A 231 -6.03 10.18 -8.75
CA LYS A 231 -6.37 8.87 -8.19
C LYS A 231 -5.30 8.28 -7.27
N LEU A 232 -4.16 8.93 -7.07
CA LEU A 232 -3.17 8.51 -6.09
C LEU A 232 -3.57 8.98 -4.70
N TRP A 233 -4.06 8.07 -3.84
CA TRP A 233 -4.58 8.41 -2.51
C TRP A 233 -3.78 7.80 -1.37
N SER A 234 -2.91 6.84 -1.66
CA SER A 234 -1.86 6.31 -0.81
C SER A 234 -0.69 5.82 -1.64
N VAL A 235 0.48 5.71 -1.05
CA VAL A 235 1.63 5.01 -1.61
C VAL A 235 2.18 4.05 -0.57
N HIS A 236 2.69 2.91 -1.02
CA HIS A 236 3.52 2.00 -0.25
C HIS A 236 4.95 2.05 -0.78
N LEU A 237 5.84 2.64 0.00
CA LEU A 237 7.25 2.78 -0.37
C LEU A 237 8.07 1.65 0.25
N ASN A 238 8.73 0.93 -0.62
CA ASN A 238 9.73 -0.10 -0.32
C ASN A 238 10.73 -0.16 -1.47
N ASP A 239 11.56 -1.18 -1.50
CA ASP A 239 12.49 -1.42 -2.60
C ASP A 239 12.51 -2.90 -2.99
N GLN A 240 12.95 -3.16 -4.22
CA GLN A 240 12.88 -4.46 -4.87
C GLN A 240 14.04 -4.60 -5.86
N ASN A 241 14.72 -5.73 -5.85
CA ASN A 241 15.85 -5.95 -6.76
C ASN A 241 15.45 -6.51 -8.15
N GLY A 242 14.15 -6.69 -8.42
CA GLY A 242 13.64 -7.24 -9.67
C GLY A 242 13.63 -8.77 -9.74
N CYS A 243 14.02 -9.47 -8.66
CA CYS A 243 13.89 -10.92 -8.57
C CYS A 243 12.44 -11.35 -8.34
N ARG A 244 12.23 -12.65 -8.33
CA ARG A 244 10.97 -13.35 -8.47
C ARG A 244 9.85 -12.99 -7.51
N TYR A 245 10.13 -12.62 -6.26
CA TYR A 245 9.13 -12.40 -5.21
C TYR A 245 9.21 -11.00 -4.62
N ASP A 246 8.15 -10.61 -3.96
CA ASP A 246 8.05 -9.37 -3.24
C ASP A 246 8.96 -9.32 -2.02
N GLN A 247 9.90 -8.40 -2.02
CA GLN A 247 10.96 -8.36 -1.01
C GLN A 247 10.69 -7.39 0.12
N ASP A 248 9.88 -6.37 -0.09
CA ASP A 248 9.57 -5.31 0.87
C ASP A 248 10.83 -4.77 1.58
N LYS A 249 11.89 -4.52 0.80
CA LYS A 249 13.16 -4.03 1.34
C LYS A 249 13.02 -2.57 1.79
N THR A 250 13.90 -2.15 2.66
CA THR A 250 14.01 -0.75 3.06
C THR A 250 14.03 0.17 1.82
N PHE A 251 13.22 1.21 1.83
CA PHE A 251 13.12 2.15 0.71
C PHE A 251 14.47 2.74 0.32
N GLY A 252 14.81 2.69 -0.98
CA GLY A 252 16.00 3.28 -1.58
C GLY A 252 17.31 2.51 -1.39
N VAL A 253 17.29 1.27 -0.85
CA VAL A 253 18.54 0.50 -0.63
C VAL A 253 19.02 -0.28 -1.84
N GLU A 254 18.14 -0.60 -2.77
CA GLU A 254 18.49 -1.29 -4.03
C GLU A 254 18.70 -0.29 -5.16
N ASN A 255 17.79 0.69 -5.31
CA ASN A 255 17.86 1.65 -6.39
C ASN A 255 17.59 3.08 -5.90
N LEU A 256 18.64 3.74 -5.41
CA LEU A 256 18.57 5.10 -4.85
C LEU A 256 18.04 6.13 -5.87
N ARG A 257 18.40 5.99 -7.16
CA ARG A 257 17.95 6.91 -8.22
C ARG A 257 16.44 6.75 -8.46
N ASN A 258 15.95 5.52 -8.46
CA ASN A 258 14.51 5.25 -8.57
C ASN A 258 13.75 5.82 -7.36
N ALA A 259 14.27 5.62 -6.14
CA ALA A 259 13.70 6.19 -4.94
C ALA A 259 13.66 7.74 -5.00
N PHE A 260 14.74 8.37 -5.48
CA PHE A 260 14.77 9.83 -5.71
C PHE A 260 13.65 10.28 -6.68
N ASN A 261 13.47 9.57 -7.79
CA ASN A 261 12.42 9.90 -8.76
C ASN A 261 11.02 9.79 -8.17
N GLN A 262 10.77 8.79 -7.30
CA GLN A 262 9.50 8.65 -6.58
C GLN A 262 9.27 9.85 -5.64
N VAL A 263 10.25 10.21 -4.82
CA VAL A 263 10.15 11.38 -3.92
C VAL A 263 9.93 12.67 -4.73
N LYS A 264 10.62 12.81 -5.87
CA LYS A 264 10.52 13.98 -6.76
C LYS A 264 9.11 14.13 -7.33
N VAL A 265 8.54 13.06 -7.90
CA VAL A 265 7.18 13.11 -8.48
C VAL A 265 6.12 13.41 -7.42
N LEU A 266 6.25 12.86 -6.22
CA LEU A 266 5.34 13.15 -5.11
C LEU A 266 5.45 14.61 -4.66
N TYR A 267 6.66 15.13 -4.52
CA TYR A 267 6.91 16.52 -4.11
C TYR A 267 6.40 17.54 -5.14
N GLU A 268 6.73 17.35 -6.41
CA GLU A 268 6.34 18.26 -7.51
C GLU A 268 4.82 18.35 -7.70
N ASN A 269 4.09 17.31 -7.30
CA ASN A 269 2.65 17.25 -7.45
C ASN A 269 1.89 17.49 -6.13
N ASN A 270 2.55 18.07 -5.11
CA ASN A 270 1.97 18.41 -3.81
C ASN A 270 1.25 17.22 -3.15
N TYR A 271 1.78 16.00 -3.30
CA TYR A 271 1.24 14.83 -2.63
C TYR A 271 1.30 15.04 -1.10
N GLY A 272 0.23 14.69 -0.40
CA GLY A 272 0.06 14.95 1.04
C GLY A 272 -0.76 16.19 1.38
N ASP A 273 -0.94 17.13 0.43
CA ASP A 273 -1.72 18.38 0.60
C ASP A 273 -2.87 18.48 -0.41
N ARG A 274 -3.31 17.37 -1.01
CA ARG A 274 -4.38 17.34 -2.03
C ARG A 274 -5.80 17.15 -1.44
N GLY A 275 -5.91 17.12 -0.13
CA GLY A 275 -7.19 17.08 0.58
C GLY A 275 -7.77 15.69 0.82
N ASN A 276 -6.99 14.61 0.56
CA ASN A 276 -7.45 13.23 0.72
C ASN A 276 -6.79 12.52 1.92
N PHE A 277 -6.13 13.24 2.81
CA PHE A 277 -5.30 12.64 3.87
C PHE A 277 -4.30 11.63 3.27
N GLU A 278 -3.61 12.02 2.19
CA GLU A 278 -2.61 11.18 1.54
C GLU A 278 -1.45 10.91 2.50
N CYS A 279 -1.02 9.65 2.54
CA CYS A 279 0.07 9.20 3.38
C CYS A 279 1.16 8.51 2.56
N VAL A 280 2.34 8.49 3.14
CA VAL A 280 3.49 7.70 2.68
C VAL A 280 3.57 6.46 3.57
N GLY A 281 2.97 5.37 3.12
CA GLY A 281 3.05 4.08 3.77
C GLY A 281 4.44 3.48 3.56
N LEU A 282 5.01 2.94 4.63
CA LEU A 282 6.28 2.24 4.61
C LEU A 282 5.99 0.73 4.66
N ASP A 283 5.68 0.13 3.51
CA ASP A 283 5.43 -1.30 3.44
C ASP A 283 6.73 -2.08 3.27
N VAL A 284 7.49 -2.15 4.36
CA VAL A 284 8.81 -2.77 4.45
C VAL A 284 8.84 -3.85 5.52
N LYS A 285 9.62 -4.92 5.28
CA LYS A 285 9.74 -6.07 6.18
C LYS A 285 11.00 -6.03 7.03
N ALA A 286 10.86 -6.43 8.29
CA ALA A 286 12.02 -6.78 9.12
C ALA A 286 12.65 -8.07 8.59
N MET A 287 13.89 -8.01 8.10
CA MET A 287 14.62 -9.19 7.63
C MET A 287 14.70 -10.26 8.72
N ARG A 288 14.65 -11.54 8.32
CA ARG A 288 14.73 -12.69 9.24
C ARG A 288 15.98 -12.66 10.12
N THR A 289 17.08 -12.11 9.60
CA THR A 289 18.38 -11.96 10.31
C THR A 289 18.44 -10.73 11.20
N GLN A 290 17.42 -9.86 11.18
CA GLN A 290 17.41 -8.64 11.98
C GLN A 290 17.20 -9.00 13.46
N PRO A 291 18.04 -8.48 14.40
CA PRO A 291 17.91 -8.79 15.82
C PRO A 291 16.65 -8.15 16.43
N ASP A 292 16.18 -8.71 17.54
CA ASP A 292 14.94 -8.29 18.19
C ASP A 292 14.95 -6.81 18.59
N GLU A 293 16.07 -6.29 19.08
CA GLU A 293 16.25 -4.89 19.47
C GLU A 293 16.15 -3.91 18.30
N ASP A 294 16.35 -4.39 17.08
CA ASP A 294 16.31 -3.59 15.85
C ASP A 294 15.08 -3.85 14.98
N CYS A 295 14.04 -4.51 15.51
CA CYS A 295 12.87 -4.93 14.75
C CYS A 295 12.04 -3.80 14.08
N TYR A 296 12.35 -2.53 14.37
CA TYR A 296 11.79 -1.34 13.71
C TYR A 296 12.77 -0.60 12.81
N ARG A 297 14.01 -1.10 12.66
CA ARG A 297 15.10 -0.37 11.98
C ARG A 297 14.79 -0.08 10.50
N HIS A 298 14.13 -1.00 9.81
CA HIS A 298 13.73 -0.85 8.41
C HIS A 298 12.74 0.32 8.21
N LEU A 299 11.79 0.54 9.15
CA LEU A 299 10.88 1.69 9.13
C LEU A 299 11.64 3.01 9.35
N ILE A 300 12.51 3.04 10.36
CA ILE A 300 13.33 4.22 10.68
C ILE A 300 14.22 4.58 9.49
N ASN A 301 14.87 3.58 8.88
CA ASN A 301 15.75 3.78 7.75
C ASN A 301 14.99 4.27 6.52
N SER A 302 13.83 3.67 6.19
CA SER A 302 13.01 4.07 5.05
C SER A 302 12.55 5.51 5.17
N LYS A 303 12.03 5.91 6.33
CA LYS A 303 11.65 7.30 6.62
C LYS A 303 12.83 8.25 6.47
N LYS A 304 13.98 7.90 7.05
CA LYS A 304 15.20 8.71 6.97
C LYS A 304 15.70 8.88 5.53
N ILE A 305 15.71 7.80 4.74
CA ILE A 305 16.12 7.87 3.33
C ILE A 305 15.17 8.77 2.54
N PHE A 306 13.85 8.64 2.75
CA PHE A 306 12.88 9.54 2.12
C PHE A 306 13.16 11.01 2.46
N GLU A 307 13.38 11.33 3.74
CA GLU A 307 13.68 12.69 4.19
C GLU A 307 14.99 13.23 3.59
N MET A 308 16.03 12.38 3.50
CA MET A 308 17.29 12.75 2.83
C MET A 308 17.09 13.03 1.34
N LEU A 309 16.32 12.19 0.66
CA LEU A 309 16.01 12.38 -0.76
C LEU A 309 15.13 13.62 -1.00
N LEU A 310 14.20 13.90 -0.10
CA LEU A 310 13.39 15.12 -0.16
C LEU A 310 14.25 16.38 -0.09
N GLU A 311 15.29 16.41 0.75
CA GLU A 311 16.23 17.53 0.77
C GLU A 311 17.04 17.67 -0.53
N LYS A 312 17.32 16.56 -1.22
CA LYS A 312 17.92 16.59 -2.56
C LYS A 312 16.94 17.13 -3.61
N VAL A 313 15.69 16.71 -3.55
CA VAL A 313 14.63 17.21 -4.44
C VAL A 313 14.43 18.73 -4.29
N LYS A 314 14.43 19.25 -3.06
CA LYS A 314 14.33 20.70 -2.80
C LYS A 314 15.50 21.50 -3.37
N LYS A 315 16.66 20.88 -3.53
CA LYS A 315 17.88 21.49 -4.10
C LYS A 315 18.03 21.21 -5.61
N PHE A 316 17.08 20.53 -6.22
CA PHE A 316 17.13 20.17 -7.63
C PHE A 316 17.03 21.43 -8.50
N ASP A 317 17.95 21.55 -9.47
CA ASP A 317 18.00 22.70 -10.40
C ASP A 317 17.06 22.46 -11.59
N TYR A 318 15.87 23.01 -11.48
CA TYR A 318 14.85 22.92 -12.54
C TYR A 318 15.17 23.75 -13.78
N GLU A 319 15.96 24.83 -13.65
CA GLU A 319 16.40 25.64 -14.80
C GLU A 319 17.43 24.86 -15.62
N PHE A 320 18.37 24.20 -14.93
CA PHE A 320 19.32 23.31 -15.57
C PHE A 320 18.63 22.13 -16.27
N GLN A 321 17.64 21.50 -15.60
CA GLN A 321 16.81 20.46 -16.21
C GLN A 321 16.17 20.97 -17.51
N ALA A 322 15.49 22.14 -17.47
CA ALA A 322 14.82 22.71 -18.62
C ALA A 322 15.79 22.99 -19.78
N ALA A 323 17.00 23.47 -19.47
CA ALA A 323 18.06 23.69 -20.47
C ALA A 323 18.48 22.35 -21.12
N CYS A 324 18.76 21.32 -20.33
CA CYS A 324 19.11 19.99 -20.84
C CYS A 324 18.00 19.38 -21.72
N VAL A 325 16.73 19.52 -21.31
CA VAL A 325 15.58 19.04 -22.08
C VAL A 325 15.49 19.79 -23.43
N LYS A 326 15.64 21.11 -23.43
CA LYS A 326 15.63 21.92 -24.64
C LYS A 326 16.76 21.54 -25.63
N GLU A 327 17.94 21.24 -25.09
CA GLU A 327 19.12 20.80 -25.87
C GLU A 327 19.04 19.31 -26.24
N GLN A 328 18.07 18.55 -25.69
CA GLN A 328 17.99 17.06 -25.77
C GLN A 328 19.27 16.38 -25.27
N ASN A 329 19.97 17.02 -24.34
CA ASN A 329 21.20 16.53 -23.75
C ASN A 329 20.93 15.80 -22.43
N PHE A 330 20.40 14.59 -22.53
CA PHE A 330 20.01 13.80 -21.36
C PHE A 330 21.22 13.22 -20.62
N GLU A 331 22.33 12.93 -21.28
CA GLU A 331 23.57 12.52 -20.63
C GLU A 331 24.07 13.58 -19.61
N LYS A 332 23.98 14.86 -19.98
CA LYS A 332 24.35 15.97 -19.08
C LYS A 332 23.40 16.03 -17.87
N LEU A 333 22.11 15.80 -18.07
CA LEU A 333 21.13 15.77 -17.00
C LEU A 333 21.34 14.54 -16.09
N GLU A 334 21.62 13.38 -16.64
CA GLU A 334 21.92 12.17 -15.88
C GLU A 334 23.12 12.33 -14.96
N MET A 335 24.21 12.90 -15.47
CA MET A 335 25.41 13.19 -14.65
C MET A 335 25.08 14.17 -13.53
N TYR A 336 24.32 15.22 -13.80
CA TYR A 336 23.85 16.15 -12.76
C TYR A 336 23.07 15.43 -11.65
N VAL A 337 22.13 14.56 -12.02
CA VAL A 337 21.36 13.78 -11.03
C VAL A 337 22.28 12.88 -10.20
N MET A 338 23.21 12.18 -10.83
CA MET A 338 24.18 11.34 -10.12
C MET A 338 25.04 12.15 -9.15
N GLU A 339 25.55 13.29 -9.60
CA GLU A 339 26.35 14.18 -8.71
C GLU A 339 25.51 14.70 -7.53
N LEU A 340 24.25 15.08 -7.78
CA LEU A 340 23.33 15.52 -6.75
C LEU A 340 23.11 14.43 -5.68
N LEU A 341 22.95 13.18 -6.10
CA LEU A 341 22.75 12.06 -5.20
C LEU A 341 24.02 11.67 -4.42
N MET A 342 25.20 11.80 -5.03
CA MET A 342 26.49 11.44 -4.43
C MET A 342 27.04 12.52 -3.48
N LYS A 343 26.65 13.79 -3.65
CA LYS A 343 27.08 14.88 -2.75
C LYS A 343 26.31 14.78 -1.43
N GLY A 344 27.00 14.86 -0.30
CA GLY A 344 26.46 14.83 1.07
C GLY A 344 25.53 16.00 1.41
#